data_c1b3935d2cc71f874514484a0855ae64
#
_entry.id   c1b3935d2cc71f874514484a0855ae64
#
_cell.length_a   1.000
_cell.length_b   1.000
_cell.length_c   1.000
_cell.angle_alpha   90.00
_cell.angle_beta   90.00
_cell.angle_gamma   90.00
#
_symmetry.space_group_name_H-M   'P 1'
#
loop_
_entity.id
_entity.type
_entity.pdbx_description
1 polymer ?
#
loop_
_entity_poly.entity_id
_entity_poly.type
_entity_poly.pdbx_seq_one_letter_code
_entity_poly.pdbx_strand_id
1 'polypeptide(L)'
;KKPDTALFAGMLLGLCSFWNGAAVIACLLILMGFAFFSDGKLDYLILAIETVVFSEIQSKMFVWGSVVSPSVYFGFLAEKKSLPGIAVYLFEISGIVFLGVLVLLFFLKRMERAVAVSILFPTIFAFVASLTPDINVNHKYIIISYAFLAVFWGGAVSRLFHWKGAVGKILSLILALSLTITGIYDFAVILKDNDSGHRVSVNLNSGLTSW
;
A
#
# COMPACT_ATOMS: atom_id res chain seq x y z
N LYS A 1 11.52 26.93 1.18
CA LYS A 1 11.15 25.86 0.24
C LYS A 1 12.02 26.03 -0.98
N LYS A 2 12.63 24.94 -1.45
CA LYS A 2 13.55 24.96 -2.59
C LYS A 2 12.88 24.20 -3.74
N PRO A 3 12.42 24.86 -4.80
CA PRO A 3 11.82 24.22 -5.96
C PRO A 3 12.71 23.14 -6.58
N ASP A 4 14.03 23.33 -6.52
CA ASP A 4 15.03 22.36 -6.99
C ASP A 4 14.90 20.98 -6.32
N THR A 5 14.47 20.96 -5.05
CA THR A 5 14.26 19.70 -4.31
C THR A 5 13.03 18.94 -4.83
N ALA A 6 11.95 19.64 -5.20
CA ALA A 6 10.75 19.02 -5.76
C ALA A 6 11.03 18.45 -7.16
N LEU A 7 11.74 19.20 -8.01
CA LEU A 7 12.17 18.75 -9.33
C LEU A 7 13.03 17.49 -9.23
N PHE A 8 14.08 17.52 -8.41
CA PHE A 8 14.97 16.36 -8.25
C PHE A 8 14.24 15.13 -7.70
N ALA A 9 13.36 15.32 -6.70
CA ALA A 9 12.59 14.22 -6.13
C ALA A 9 11.59 13.64 -7.15
N GLY A 10 10.94 14.48 -7.96
CA GLY A 10 10.05 14.07 -9.04
C GLY A 10 10.77 13.26 -10.11
N MET A 11 11.94 13.71 -10.54
CA MET A 11 12.79 12.97 -11.47
C MET A 11 13.16 11.58 -10.92
N LEU A 12 13.66 11.50 -9.69
CA LEU A 12 14.03 10.23 -9.07
C LEU A 12 12.82 9.29 -8.97
N LEU A 13 11.68 9.80 -8.51
CA LEU A 13 10.47 9.00 -8.38
C LEU A 13 9.99 8.50 -9.75
N GLY A 14 10.05 9.35 -10.79
CA GLY A 14 9.70 8.97 -12.15
C GLY A 14 10.60 7.86 -12.70
N LEU A 15 11.90 7.94 -12.47
CA LEU A 15 12.84 6.89 -12.87
C LEU A 15 12.61 5.56 -12.13
N CYS A 16 12.08 5.58 -10.91
CA CYS A 16 11.72 4.37 -10.17
C CYS A 16 10.61 3.56 -10.87
N SER A 17 9.87 4.13 -11.82
CA SER A 17 8.86 3.42 -12.61
C SER A 17 9.43 2.25 -13.41
N PHE A 18 10.74 2.28 -13.71
CA PHE A 18 11.45 1.17 -14.34
C PHE A 18 11.36 -0.13 -13.55
N TRP A 19 11.45 -0.05 -12.22
CA TRP A 19 11.37 -1.22 -11.35
C TRP A 19 9.94 -1.57 -10.95
N ASN A 20 9.12 -0.56 -10.65
CA ASN A 20 7.75 -0.79 -10.22
C ASN A 20 6.84 0.42 -10.43
N GLY A 21 6.16 0.45 -11.57
CA GLY A 21 5.20 1.52 -11.90
C GLY A 21 4.04 1.64 -10.90
N ALA A 22 3.56 0.52 -10.32
CA ALA A 22 2.49 0.56 -9.32
C ALA A 22 2.95 1.26 -8.04
N ALA A 23 4.21 1.10 -7.63
CA ALA A 23 4.76 1.83 -6.47
C ALA A 23 4.82 3.33 -6.73
N VAL A 24 5.20 3.75 -7.95
CA VAL A 24 5.21 5.17 -8.34
C VAL A 24 3.81 5.77 -8.30
N ILE A 25 2.82 5.06 -8.85
CA ILE A 25 1.41 5.50 -8.80
C ILE A 25 0.93 5.60 -7.35
N ALA A 26 1.25 4.63 -6.50
CA ALA A 26 0.91 4.69 -5.08
C ALA A 26 1.56 5.91 -4.39
N CYS A 27 2.82 6.20 -4.69
CA CYS A 27 3.49 7.40 -4.17
C CYS A 27 2.81 8.69 -4.64
N LEU A 28 2.42 8.79 -5.92
CA LEU A 28 1.67 9.94 -6.45
C LEU A 28 0.32 10.12 -5.75
N LEU A 29 -0.40 9.02 -5.47
CA LEU A 29 -1.66 9.06 -4.73
C LEU A 29 -1.45 9.54 -3.29
N ILE A 30 -0.40 9.09 -2.61
CA ILE A 30 -0.03 9.56 -1.26
C ILE A 30 0.34 11.05 -1.31
N LEU A 31 1.12 11.48 -2.29
CA LEU A 31 1.50 12.89 -2.47
C LEU A 31 0.28 13.76 -2.77
N MET A 32 -0.70 13.26 -3.53
CA MET A 32 -1.98 13.94 -3.72
C MET A 32 -2.69 14.13 -2.37
N GLY A 33 -2.71 13.11 -1.51
CA GLY A 33 -3.22 13.22 -0.15
C GLY A 33 -2.49 14.32 0.65
N PHE A 34 -1.16 14.34 0.60
CA PHE A 34 -0.38 15.41 1.27
C PHE A 34 -0.69 16.80 0.75
N ALA A 35 -0.93 16.96 -0.55
CA ALA A 35 -1.28 18.25 -1.14
C ALA A 35 -2.58 18.82 -0.57
N PHE A 36 -3.55 17.97 -0.17
CA PHE A 36 -4.78 18.44 0.49
C PHE A 36 -4.51 19.06 1.86
N PHE A 37 -3.51 18.56 2.60
CA PHE A 37 -3.22 18.98 3.96
C PHE A 37 -2.05 19.97 4.07
N SER A 38 -1.38 20.28 2.95
CA SER A 38 -0.20 21.14 2.90
C SER A 38 -0.52 22.50 2.29
N ASP A 39 0.15 23.56 2.76
CA ASP A 39 0.12 24.88 2.16
C ASP A 39 1.00 24.97 0.89
N GLY A 40 1.94 24.01 0.70
CA GLY A 40 2.88 23.97 -0.43
C GLY A 40 2.36 23.17 -1.63
N LYS A 41 1.12 23.38 -2.06
CA LYS A 41 0.47 22.63 -3.16
C LYS A 41 1.25 22.66 -4.47
N LEU A 42 1.91 23.78 -4.77
CA LEU A 42 2.69 23.94 -5.99
C LEU A 42 3.90 23.00 -6.02
N ASP A 43 4.58 22.82 -4.88
CA ASP A 43 5.73 21.91 -4.79
C ASP A 43 5.33 20.46 -5.10
N TYR A 44 4.14 20.03 -4.61
CA TYR A 44 3.60 18.69 -4.92
C TYR A 44 3.18 18.55 -6.37
N LEU A 45 2.62 19.60 -6.97
CA LEU A 45 2.24 19.62 -8.39
C LEU A 45 3.48 19.49 -9.28
N ILE A 46 4.52 20.27 -9.00
CA ILE A 46 5.80 20.21 -9.73
C ILE A 46 6.37 18.79 -9.63
N LEU A 47 6.46 18.23 -8.41
CA LEU A 47 6.94 16.87 -8.20
C LEU A 47 6.13 15.85 -8.99
N ALA A 48 4.79 15.96 -8.98
CA ALA A 48 3.93 15.03 -9.71
C ALA A 48 4.13 15.12 -11.23
N ILE A 49 4.23 16.34 -11.79
CA ILE A 49 4.48 16.56 -13.22
C ILE A 49 5.82 15.95 -13.62
N GLU A 50 6.88 16.24 -12.88
CA GLU A 50 8.22 15.67 -13.15
C GLU A 50 8.20 14.15 -13.08
N THR A 51 7.52 13.58 -12.08
CA THR A 51 7.38 12.13 -11.95
C THR A 51 6.72 11.52 -13.18
N VAL A 52 5.62 12.10 -13.65
CA VAL A 52 4.90 11.62 -14.84
C VAL A 52 5.78 11.76 -16.09
N VAL A 53 6.43 12.90 -16.29
CA VAL A 53 7.30 13.14 -17.45
C VAL A 53 8.42 12.11 -17.53
N PHE A 54 9.14 11.89 -16.43
CA PHE A 54 10.25 10.92 -16.42
C PHE A 54 9.75 9.47 -16.51
N SER A 55 8.60 9.14 -15.94
CA SER A 55 7.96 7.82 -16.12
C SER A 55 7.58 7.58 -17.58
N GLU A 56 7.02 8.56 -18.27
CA GLU A 56 6.64 8.47 -19.67
C GLU A 56 7.87 8.32 -20.60
N ILE A 57 8.91 9.14 -20.38
CA ILE A 57 10.16 9.03 -21.13
C ILE A 57 10.73 7.62 -20.99
N GLN A 58 10.85 7.15 -19.77
CA GLN A 58 11.39 5.84 -19.46
C GLN A 58 10.52 4.72 -20.05
N SER A 59 9.20 4.81 -19.93
CA SER A 59 8.26 3.82 -20.50
C SER A 59 8.40 3.72 -22.02
N LYS A 60 8.49 4.86 -22.72
CA LYS A 60 8.66 4.88 -24.18
C LYS A 60 10.01 4.32 -24.63
N MET A 61 11.04 4.42 -23.80
CA MET A 61 12.38 3.91 -24.15
C MET A 61 12.54 2.41 -23.91
N PHE A 62 11.87 1.84 -22.89
CA PHE A 62 12.18 0.50 -22.40
C PHE A 62 10.97 -0.45 -22.35
N VAL A 63 9.73 0.04 -22.46
CA VAL A 63 8.54 -0.81 -22.35
C VAL A 63 7.78 -0.84 -23.68
N TRP A 64 7.74 -2.02 -24.29
CA TRP A 64 6.98 -2.28 -25.52
C TRP A 64 5.70 -3.04 -25.18
N GLY A 65 4.56 -2.58 -25.71
CA GLY A 65 3.29 -3.32 -25.58
C GLY A 65 2.61 -3.21 -24.20
N SER A 66 2.95 -2.18 -23.41
CA SER A 66 2.23 -1.89 -22.18
C SER A 66 0.77 -1.53 -22.48
N VAL A 67 -0.15 -2.31 -21.95
CA VAL A 67 -1.60 -2.04 -22.10
C VAL A 67 -2.08 -1.28 -20.87
N VAL A 68 -2.30 0.03 -21.04
CA VAL A 68 -3.00 0.84 -20.04
C VAL A 68 -4.49 0.85 -20.42
N SER A 69 -5.33 0.32 -19.55
CA SER A 69 -6.79 0.24 -19.73
C SER A 69 -7.49 0.77 -18.49
N PRO A 70 -7.63 2.09 -18.35
CA PRO A 70 -8.30 2.68 -17.19
C PRO A 70 -9.76 2.23 -17.12
N SER A 71 -10.16 1.78 -15.96
CA SER A 71 -11.54 1.40 -15.67
C SER A 71 -11.96 1.90 -14.29
N VAL A 72 -13.23 2.20 -14.15
CA VAL A 72 -13.83 2.61 -12.87
C VAL A 72 -14.80 1.52 -12.44
N TYR A 73 -14.70 1.12 -11.19
CA TYR A 73 -15.55 0.12 -10.58
C TYR A 73 -15.70 0.42 -9.09
N PHE A 74 -16.47 -0.39 -8.38
CA PHE A 74 -16.62 -0.27 -6.95
C PHE A 74 -16.47 -1.61 -6.25
N GLY A 75 -15.73 -1.63 -5.14
CA GLY A 75 -15.68 -2.76 -4.22
C GLY A 75 -14.58 -3.78 -4.50
N PHE A 76 -13.71 -3.59 -5.51
CA PHE A 76 -12.58 -4.48 -5.81
C PHE A 76 -12.98 -5.97 -5.80
N LEU A 77 -12.30 -6.82 -5.04
CA LEU A 77 -12.60 -8.25 -4.89
C LEU A 77 -13.54 -8.57 -3.71
N ALA A 78 -14.09 -7.55 -3.02
CA ALA A 78 -15.07 -7.80 -1.96
C ALA A 78 -16.28 -8.57 -2.51
N GLU A 79 -16.77 -9.59 -1.80
CA GLU A 79 -17.95 -10.37 -2.20
C GLU A 79 -19.17 -9.48 -2.40
N LYS A 80 -19.42 -8.59 -1.43
CA LYS A 80 -20.48 -7.58 -1.52
C LYS A 80 -19.89 -6.24 -1.93
N LYS A 81 -20.33 -5.71 -3.07
CA LYS A 81 -19.92 -4.40 -3.60
C LYS A 81 -20.59 -3.25 -2.83
N SER A 82 -20.30 -3.17 -1.53
CA SER A 82 -20.86 -2.18 -0.59
C SER A 82 -19.80 -1.78 0.43
N LEU A 83 -19.98 -0.64 1.11
CA LEU A 83 -19.04 -0.19 2.15
C LEU A 83 -18.84 -1.24 3.27
N PRO A 84 -19.89 -1.88 3.82
CA PRO A 84 -19.69 -2.98 4.76
C PRO A 84 -18.94 -4.17 4.17
N GLY A 85 -19.20 -4.53 2.89
CA GLY A 85 -18.48 -5.61 2.21
C GLY A 85 -17.00 -5.29 2.05
N ILE A 86 -16.65 -4.05 1.70
CA ILE A 86 -15.26 -3.58 1.66
C ILE A 86 -14.61 -3.68 3.04
N ALA A 87 -15.32 -3.30 4.11
CA ALA A 87 -14.81 -3.39 5.47
C ALA A 87 -14.52 -4.85 5.87
N VAL A 88 -15.42 -5.78 5.54
CA VAL A 88 -15.20 -7.22 5.77
C VAL A 88 -13.98 -7.70 5.00
N TYR A 89 -13.88 -7.38 3.71
CA TYR A 89 -12.74 -7.74 2.88
C TYR A 89 -11.41 -7.20 3.44
N LEU A 90 -11.37 -5.92 3.84
CA LEU A 90 -10.18 -5.33 4.45
C LEU A 90 -9.82 -6.02 5.78
N PHE A 91 -10.82 -6.44 6.56
CA PHE A 91 -10.59 -7.19 7.79
C PHE A 91 -10.01 -8.57 7.49
N GLU A 92 -10.50 -9.28 6.50
CA GLU A 92 -10.03 -10.61 6.10
C GLU A 92 -8.57 -10.60 5.66
N ILE A 93 -8.16 -9.59 4.85
CA ILE A 93 -6.79 -9.52 4.30
C ILE A 93 -5.77 -8.86 5.23
N SER A 94 -6.19 -8.10 6.24
CA SER A 94 -5.28 -7.28 7.05
C SER A 94 -5.59 -7.28 8.55
N GLY A 95 -6.59 -8.03 8.98
CA GLY A 95 -7.06 -7.97 10.36
C GLY A 95 -7.53 -6.55 10.72
N ILE A 96 -7.05 -6.05 11.84
CA ILE A 96 -7.48 -4.75 12.36
C ILE A 96 -6.74 -3.54 11.75
N VAL A 97 -5.73 -3.74 10.90
CA VAL A 97 -4.82 -2.67 10.46
C VAL A 97 -5.55 -1.53 9.78
N PHE A 98 -6.41 -1.81 8.79
CA PHE A 98 -7.16 -0.76 8.08
C PHE A 98 -8.34 -0.24 8.89
N LEU A 99 -9.13 -1.12 9.50
CA LEU A 99 -10.31 -0.71 10.25
C LEU A 99 -9.95 0.06 11.52
N GLY A 100 -8.89 -0.36 12.18
CA GLY A 100 -8.38 0.29 13.38
C GLY A 100 -7.76 1.66 13.13
N VAL A 101 -7.48 2.03 11.86
CA VAL A 101 -6.95 3.36 11.53
C VAL A 101 -7.85 4.48 12.06
N LEU A 102 -9.17 4.32 12.01
CA LEU A 102 -10.10 5.31 12.55
C LEU A 102 -9.82 5.58 14.04
N VAL A 103 -9.55 4.54 14.82
CA VAL A 103 -9.17 4.66 16.23
C VAL A 103 -7.77 5.25 16.35
N LEU A 104 -6.82 4.78 15.54
CA LEU A 104 -5.45 5.28 15.54
C LEU A 104 -5.38 6.79 15.32
N LEU A 105 -6.20 7.34 14.40
CA LEU A 105 -6.22 8.77 14.08
C LEU A 105 -6.52 9.65 15.30
N PHE A 106 -7.27 9.17 16.31
CA PHE A 106 -7.53 9.94 17.53
C PHE A 106 -6.26 10.13 18.38
N PHE A 107 -5.32 9.20 18.30
CA PHE A 107 -4.08 9.22 19.07
C PHE A 107 -2.91 9.89 18.35
N LEU A 108 -3.09 10.25 17.07
CA LEU A 108 -2.06 10.88 16.25
C LEU A 108 -2.12 12.41 16.34
N LYS A 109 -0.97 13.07 16.24
CA LYS A 109 -0.86 14.52 16.10
C LYS A 109 -1.36 14.96 14.72
N ARG A 110 -1.66 16.25 14.55
CA ARG A 110 -2.22 16.83 13.32
C ARG A 110 -1.43 16.39 12.06
N MET A 111 -0.11 16.51 12.08
CA MET A 111 0.74 16.13 10.93
C MET A 111 0.73 14.60 10.72
N GLU A 112 0.86 13.82 11.79
CA GLU A 112 0.81 12.36 11.72
C GLU A 112 -0.54 11.87 11.15
N ARG A 113 -1.65 12.52 11.52
CA ARG A 113 -2.98 12.26 10.95
C ARG A 113 -3.03 12.53 9.45
N ALA A 114 -2.52 13.67 9.02
CA ALA A 114 -2.45 14.02 7.61
C ALA A 114 -1.68 12.96 6.81
N VAL A 115 -0.53 12.51 7.33
CA VAL A 115 0.26 11.43 6.74
C VAL A 115 -0.51 10.12 6.70
N ALA A 116 -1.10 9.69 7.83
CA ALA A 116 -1.85 8.43 7.90
C ALA A 116 -3.07 8.42 6.96
N VAL A 117 -3.80 9.53 6.86
CA VAL A 117 -4.92 9.66 5.91
C VAL A 117 -4.43 9.63 4.46
N SER A 118 -3.31 10.31 4.14
CA SER A 118 -2.74 10.29 2.79
C SER A 118 -2.32 8.89 2.34
N ILE A 119 -1.81 8.07 3.26
CA ILE A 119 -1.44 6.68 3.02
C ILE A 119 -2.65 5.81 2.62
N LEU A 120 -3.87 6.19 2.97
CA LEU A 120 -5.08 5.45 2.57
C LEU A 120 -5.48 5.69 1.10
N PHE A 121 -4.97 6.74 0.43
CA PHE A 121 -5.36 7.06 -0.94
C PHE A 121 -5.09 5.93 -1.94
N PRO A 122 -3.95 5.22 -1.92
CA PRO A 122 -3.76 4.04 -2.77
C PRO A 122 -4.79 2.94 -2.49
N THR A 123 -5.16 2.70 -1.23
CA THR A 123 -6.20 1.73 -0.89
C THR A 123 -7.56 2.16 -1.45
N ILE A 124 -7.94 3.44 -1.28
CA ILE A 124 -9.19 3.97 -1.85
C ILE A 124 -9.19 3.80 -3.36
N PHE A 125 -8.07 4.14 -4.03
CA PHE A 125 -7.91 3.94 -5.47
C PHE A 125 -8.12 2.48 -5.87
N ALA A 126 -7.54 1.53 -5.12
CA ALA A 126 -7.69 0.10 -5.39
C ALA A 126 -9.16 -0.37 -5.39
N PHE A 127 -10.04 0.28 -4.65
CA PHE A 127 -11.47 -0.07 -4.58
C PHE A 127 -12.36 0.65 -5.61
N VAL A 128 -11.86 1.67 -6.29
CA VAL A 128 -12.69 2.49 -7.20
C VAL A 128 -12.18 2.54 -8.64
N ALA A 129 -10.91 2.22 -8.88
CA ALA A 129 -10.34 2.32 -10.23
C ALA A 129 -9.23 1.29 -10.45
N SER A 130 -9.00 0.93 -11.72
CA SER A 130 -7.84 0.18 -12.19
C SER A 130 -7.22 0.87 -13.40
N LEU A 131 -5.91 0.76 -13.55
CA LEU A 131 -5.18 1.21 -14.74
C LEU A 131 -4.84 0.05 -15.67
N THR A 132 -5.10 -1.18 -15.26
CA THR A 132 -4.81 -2.40 -16.01
C THR A 132 -6.08 -3.22 -16.24
N PRO A 133 -6.15 -4.04 -17.30
CA PRO A 133 -7.27 -4.94 -17.53
C PRO A 133 -7.49 -5.93 -16.37
N ASP A 134 -6.39 -6.37 -15.74
CA ASP A 134 -6.45 -7.26 -14.57
C ASP A 134 -6.60 -6.44 -13.27
N ILE A 135 -7.78 -6.50 -12.70
CA ILE A 135 -8.11 -5.83 -11.43
C ILE A 135 -7.28 -6.36 -10.25
N ASN A 136 -6.81 -7.63 -10.30
CA ASN A 136 -6.02 -8.21 -9.22
C ASN A 136 -4.70 -7.47 -8.98
N VAL A 137 -4.16 -6.78 -9.99
CA VAL A 137 -2.95 -5.94 -9.84
C VAL A 137 -3.11 -4.88 -8.75
N ASN A 138 -4.34 -4.46 -8.46
CA ASN A 138 -4.63 -3.45 -7.45
C ASN A 138 -4.30 -3.86 -6.01
N HIS A 139 -4.10 -5.16 -5.73
CA HIS A 139 -3.56 -5.60 -4.43
C HIS A 139 -2.26 -4.88 -4.05
N LYS A 140 -1.43 -4.51 -5.01
CA LYS A 140 -0.18 -3.78 -4.77
C LYS A 140 -0.41 -2.46 -4.04
N TYR A 141 -1.49 -1.74 -4.36
CA TYR A 141 -1.83 -0.47 -3.70
C TYR A 141 -2.25 -0.68 -2.25
N ILE A 142 -3.00 -1.75 -1.98
CA ILE A 142 -3.42 -2.13 -0.63
C ILE A 142 -2.21 -2.52 0.21
N ILE A 143 -1.30 -3.35 -0.34
CA ILE A 143 -0.08 -3.79 0.34
C ILE A 143 0.83 -2.61 0.68
N ILE A 144 1.00 -1.64 -0.23
CA ILE A 144 1.80 -0.44 0.02
C ILE A 144 1.20 0.39 1.17
N SER A 145 -0.11 0.64 1.15
CA SER A 145 -0.78 1.33 2.24
C SER A 145 -0.65 0.57 3.56
N TYR A 146 -0.81 -0.76 3.55
CA TYR A 146 -0.63 -1.63 4.70
C TYR A 146 0.76 -1.47 5.32
N ALA A 147 1.81 -1.56 4.49
CA ALA A 147 3.20 -1.47 4.94
C ALA A 147 3.50 -0.12 5.63
N PHE A 148 2.99 0.99 5.07
CA PHE A 148 3.17 2.31 5.69
C PHE A 148 2.34 2.47 6.97
N LEU A 149 1.10 1.96 7.02
CA LEU A 149 0.27 1.99 8.21
C LEU A 149 0.87 1.16 9.34
N ALA A 150 1.56 0.07 9.05
CA ALA A 150 2.25 -0.76 10.04
C ALA A 150 3.28 0.05 10.86
N VAL A 151 3.92 1.07 10.26
CA VAL A 151 4.82 1.98 10.98
C VAL A 151 4.09 2.76 12.07
N PHE A 152 2.88 3.29 11.76
CA PHE A 152 2.06 4.00 12.74
C PHE A 152 1.55 3.10 13.86
N TRP A 153 1.18 1.87 13.51
CA TRP A 153 0.78 0.86 14.48
C TRP A 153 1.95 0.46 15.39
N GLY A 154 3.15 0.28 14.84
CA GLY A 154 4.36 0.07 15.65
C GLY A 154 4.61 1.22 16.63
N GLY A 155 4.39 2.46 16.20
CA GLY A 155 4.43 3.65 17.07
C GLY A 155 3.37 3.61 18.16
N ALA A 156 2.15 3.16 17.88
CA ALA A 156 1.10 3.02 18.88
C ALA A 156 1.42 1.94 19.92
N VAL A 157 1.89 0.78 19.47
CA VAL A 157 2.36 -0.31 20.34
C VAL A 157 3.47 0.18 21.27
N SER A 158 4.46 0.89 20.72
CA SER A 158 5.57 1.46 21.50
C SER A 158 5.08 2.48 22.54
N ARG A 159 4.16 3.39 22.18
CA ARG A 159 3.59 4.36 23.12
C ARG A 159 2.84 3.66 24.28
N LEU A 160 2.08 2.61 23.99
CA LEU A 160 1.39 1.80 25.00
C LEU A 160 2.37 1.07 25.91
N PHE A 161 3.43 0.50 25.34
CA PHE A 161 4.45 -0.21 26.11
C PHE A 161 5.17 0.71 27.12
N HIS A 162 5.42 1.96 26.75
CA HIS A 162 6.04 2.96 27.62
C HIS A 162 5.04 3.68 28.54
N TRP A 163 3.75 3.36 28.42
CA TRP A 163 2.77 3.90 29.36
C TRP A 163 3.01 3.30 30.75
N LYS A 164 2.84 4.15 31.80
CA LYS A 164 3.18 3.75 33.18
C LYS A 164 2.35 2.54 33.64
N GLY A 165 3.04 1.53 34.19
CA GLY A 165 2.45 0.36 34.86
C GLY A 165 2.31 -0.88 33.99
N ALA A 166 1.82 -1.96 34.62
CA ALA A 166 1.62 -3.27 33.98
C ALA A 166 0.52 -3.23 32.90
N VAL A 167 -0.48 -2.39 33.07
CA VAL A 167 -1.62 -2.27 32.16
C VAL A 167 -1.18 -1.84 30.75
N GLY A 168 -0.28 -0.85 30.65
CA GLY A 168 0.24 -0.41 29.36
C GLY A 168 1.00 -1.54 28.62
N LYS A 169 1.78 -2.31 29.33
CA LYS A 169 2.52 -3.47 28.77
C LYS A 169 1.57 -4.57 28.27
N ILE A 170 0.52 -4.88 29.05
CA ILE A 170 -0.48 -5.88 28.66
C ILE A 170 -1.25 -5.41 27.42
N LEU A 171 -1.72 -4.16 27.39
CA LEU A 171 -2.44 -3.59 26.23
C LEU A 171 -1.55 -3.56 24.99
N SER A 172 -0.27 -3.20 25.14
CA SER A 172 0.72 -3.22 24.05
C SER A 172 0.90 -4.62 23.48
N LEU A 173 0.99 -5.65 24.33
CA LEU A 173 1.10 -7.04 23.91
C LEU A 173 -0.17 -7.52 23.18
N ILE A 174 -1.36 -7.22 23.72
CA ILE A 174 -2.63 -7.56 23.09
C ILE A 174 -2.71 -6.88 21.71
N LEU A 175 -2.38 -5.61 21.61
CA LEU A 175 -2.40 -4.87 20.34
C LEU A 175 -1.39 -5.48 19.34
N ALA A 176 -0.17 -5.76 19.76
CA ALA A 176 0.84 -6.36 18.90
C ALA A 176 0.39 -7.74 18.38
N LEU A 177 -0.16 -8.59 19.23
CA LEU A 177 -0.73 -9.88 18.83
C LEU A 177 -1.89 -9.72 17.85
N SER A 178 -2.82 -8.78 18.12
CA SER A 178 -3.96 -8.53 17.23
C SER A 178 -3.55 -8.03 15.83
N LEU A 179 -2.42 -7.32 15.73
CA LEU A 179 -1.89 -6.82 14.45
C LEU A 179 -1.13 -7.91 13.66
N THR A 180 -0.63 -8.94 14.33
CA THR A 180 0.27 -9.95 13.73
C THR A 180 -0.33 -11.34 13.61
N ILE A 181 -1.43 -11.62 14.31
CA ILE A 181 -2.00 -12.99 14.42
C ILE A 181 -2.41 -13.57 13.06
N THR A 182 -2.97 -12.75 12.16
CA THR A 182 -3.33 -13.20 10.81
C THR A 182 -2.12 -13.63 10.02
N GLY A 183 -1.05 -12.83 10.00
CA GLY A 183 0.19 -13.18 9.33
C GLY A 183 0.90 -14.39 9.93
N ILE A 184 0.83 -14.55 11.26
CA ILE A 184 1.35 -15.75 11.93
C ILE A 184 0.55 -16.99 11.53
N TYR A 185 -0.78 -16.87 11.46
CA TYR A 185 -1.65 -17.97 11.03
C TYR A 185 -1.36 -18.37 9.58
N ASP A 186 -1.31 -17.40 8.66
CA ASP A 186 -1.03 -17.67 7.25
C ASP A 186 0.35 -18.32 7.06
N PHE A 187 1.36 -17.83 7.79
CA PHE A 187 2.69 -18.43 7.77
C PHE A 187 2.68 -19.88 8.28
N ALA A 188 1.93 -20.15 9.36
CA ALA A 188 1.79 -21.51 9.90
C ALA A 188 1.06 -22.44 8.92
N VAL A 189 0.04 -21.97 8.21
CA VAL A 189 -0.65 -22.72 7.17
C VAL A 189 0.30 -23.05 6.02
N ILE A 190 1.07 -22.08 5.52
CA ILE A 190 2.06 -22.31 4.44
C ILE A 190 3.11 -23.34 4.87
N LEU A 191 3.61 -23.27 6.10
CA LEU A 191 4.56 -24.25 6.61
C LEU A 191 3.95 -25.65 6.66
N LYS A 192 2.71 -25.77 7.17
CA LYS A 192 2.01 -27.06 7.25
C LYS A 192 1.75 -27.66 5.87
N ASP A 193 1.34 -26.86 4.89
CA ASP A 193 1.13 -27.33 3.52
C ASP A 193 2.43 -27.77 2.87
N ASN A 194 3.53 -27.09 3.14
CA ASN A 194 4.85 -27.50 2.64
C ASN A 194 5.30 -28.85 3.24
N ASP A 195 5.01 -29.10 4.51
CA ASP A 195 5.31 -30.38 5.16
C ASP A 195 4.42 -31.53 4.67
N SER A 196 3.15 -31.24 4.28
CA SER A 196 2.20 -32.24 3.76
C SER A 196 2.48 -32.66 2.31
N GLY A 197 3.56 -32.20 1.70
CA GLY A 197 3.99 -32.64 0.36
C GLY A 197 3.27 -31.96 -0.80
N HIS A 198 2.41 -30.97 -0.56
CA HIS A 198 1.80 -30.12 -1.59
C HIS A 198 2.81 -29.09 -2.11
N ARG A 199 3.96 -29.58 -2.57
CA ARG A 199 4.99 -28.72 -3.20
C ARG A 199 4.51 -28.32 -4.59
N VAL A 200 4.55 -27.03 -4.89
CA VAL A 200 4.40 -26.55 -6.26
C VAL A 200 5.60 -27.06 -7.05
N SER A 201 5.42 -28.14 -7.82
CA SER A 201 6.41 -28.57 -8.79
C SER A 201 6.20 -27.79 -10.07
N VAL A 202 7.14 -26.93 -10.41
CA VAL A 202 7.17 -26.28 -11.73
C VAL A 202 7.85 -27.26 -12.69
N ASN A 203 7.07 -28.01 -13.46
CA ASN A 203 7.60 -28.74 -14.60
C ASN A 203 7.91 -27.75 -15.70
N LEU A 204 9.19 -27.42 -15.84
CA LEU A 204 9.67 -26.74 -17.04
C LEU A 204 9.54 -27.72 -18.19
N ASN A 205 8.56 -27.52 -19.06
CA ASN A 205 8.42 -28.31 -20.28
C ASN A 205 9.73 -28.23 -21.09
N SER A 206 10.19 -29.37 -21.55
CA SER A 206 11.40 -29.51 -22.36
C SER A 206 11.44 -28.62 -23.62
N GLY A 207 10.29 -28.09 -24.05
CA GLY A 207 10.19 -27.09 -25.12
C GLY A 207 10.70 -25.70 -24.76
N LEU A 208 10.90 -25.38 -23.47
CA LEU A 208 11.49 -24.10 -23.04
C LEU A 208 13.01 -24.16 -22.89
N THR A 209 13.60 -25.35 -22.97
CA THR A 209 15.05 -25.56 -22.85
C THR A 209 15.79 -25.69 -24.22
N SER A 210 15.05 -25.46 -25.31
CA SER A 210 15.58 -25.56 -26.70
C SER A 210 15.81 -24.20 -27.37
N TRP A 211 16.20 -23.16 -26.58
CA TRP A 211 16.64 -21.85 -27.09
C TRP A 211 18.16 -21.72 -26.93
#